data_0ff0807e6f15cbe861fbffffb2ac9e71
#
_entry.id   0ff0807e6f15cbe861fbffffb2ac9e71
#
_cell.length_a   1.000
_cell.length_b   1.000
_cell.length_c   1.000
_cell.angle_alpha   90.00
_cell.angle_beta   90.00
_cell.angle_gamma   90.00
#
_symmetry.space_group_name_H-M   'P 1'
#
loop_
_entity.id
_entity.type
_entity.pdbx_description
1 polymer ?
#
loop_
_entity_poly.entity_id
_entity_poly.type
_entity_poly.pdbx_seq_one_letter_code
_entity_poly.pdbx_strand_id
1 'polypeptide(L)'
;MKKQVINAVAFILCIFMCSCHNKQEQQFNPTDDSSQFVTLTDAVPDAILEIRYFGTYNFVGDRIDGYLEPTALLTKIAADSLKAVSDDVIAQGYRLKIYDAYRPQKAVDHFVRWAEDVADIRMRDYFYPDLDKSVLFDQEYICAKSGHTRGSTLDLTLFDMKTEKELDMGGTFDWFGPESHPDFCGNPVTGEYTGDNSKSPAGRKITEEQFQHRMILRQAMLRHGFKPFATEWWHFTLENEPFPDTYFTFPVKQLNAVR
;
A
#
# COMPACT_ATOMS: atom_id res chain seq x y z
N MET A 1 8.75 -80.17 12.12
CA MET A 1 9.57 -79.05 12.60
C MET A 1 9.22 -77.83 11.77
N LYS A 2 8.35 -76.94 12.26
CA LYS A 2 7.95 -75.67 11.57
C LYS A 2 8.77 -74.55 12.23
N LYS A 3 9.62 -73.85 11.45
CA LYS A 3 10.32 -72.64 11.89
C LYS A 3 9.36 -71.48 11.77
N GLN A 4 9.05 -70.79 12.87
CA GLN A 4 8.37 -69.50 12.88
C GLN A 4 9.39 -68.40 12.52
N VAL A 5 9.03 -67.59 11.55
CA VAL A 5 9.78 -66.38 11.18
C VAL A 5 9.10 -65.22 11.92
N ILE A 6 9.77 -64.61 12.83
CA ILE A 6 9.31 -63.43 13.55
C ILE A 6 9.67 -62.19 12.69
N ASN A 7 8.65 -61.51 12.13
CA ASN A 7 8.78 -60.26 11.48
C ASN A 7 8.83 -59.13 12.52
N ALA A 8 10.00 -58.53 12.74
CA ALA A 8 10.15 -57.31 13.50
C ALA A 8 9.72 -56.12 12.64
N VAL A 9 8.58 -55.51 12.96
CA VAL A 9 8.15 -54.24 12.38
C VAL A 9 8.82 -53.12 13.14
N ALA A 10 9.81 -52.46 12.52
CA ALA A 10 10.45 -51.28 13.05
C ALA A 10 9.48 -50.08 12.89
N PHE A 11 8.96 -49.58 13.98
CA PHE A 11 8.24 -48.32 14.05
C PHE A 11 9.24 -47.17 13.94
N ILE A 12 9.34 -46.55 12.76
CA ILE A 12 10.09 -45.31 12.59
C ILE A 12 9.21 -44.18 13.12
N LEU A 13 9.52 -43.70 14.31
CA LEU A 13 8.92 -42.52 14.92
C LEU A 13 9.48 -41.27 14.17
N CYS A 14 8.77 -40.78 13.16
CA CYS A 14 9.05 -39.46 12.57
C CYS A 14 8.74 -38.37 13.63
N ILE A 15 9.78 -37.93 14.33
CA ILE A 15 9.72 -36.72 15.12
C ILE A 15 9.64 -35.55 14.14
N PHE A 16 8.42 -35.03 13.92
CA PHE A 16 8.22 -33.72 13.31
C PHE A 16 8.82 -32.68 14.25
N MET A 17 10.05 -32.29 13.96
CA MET A 17 10.60 -31.04 14.50
C MET A 17 9.77 -29.91 13.96
N CYS A 18 8.79 -29.45 14.76
CA CYS A 18 8.10 -28.21 14.54
C CYS A 18 9.16 -27.11 14.60
N SER A 19 9.65 -26.69 13.43
CA SER A 19 10.54 -25.54 13.30
C SER A 19 9.69 -24.32 13.64
N CYS A 20 9.69 -23.94 14.92
CA CYS A 20 9.24 -22.62 15.33
C CYS A 20 10.14 -21.61 14.62
N HIS A 21 9.70 -21.10 13.47
CA HIS A 21 10.22 -19.86 12.97
C HIS A 21 9.96 -18.82 14.07
N ASN A 22 11.01 -18.45 14.77
CA ASN A 22 11.05 -17.23 15.55
C ASN A 22 10.77 -16.09 14.55
N LYS A 23 9.49 -15.70 14.39
CA LYS A 23 9.17 -14.35 13.96
C LYS A 23 9.80 -13.47 15.04
N GLN A 24 11.02 -12.93 14.77
CA GLN A 24 11.54 -11.83 15.56
C GLN A 24 10.40 -10.82 15.63
N GLU A 25 9.86 -10.58 16.81
CA GLU A 25 8.94 -9.46 17.03
C GLU A 25 9.72 -8.23 16.61
N GLN A 26 9.32 -7.64 15.50
CA GLN A 26 9.91 -6.43 14.98
C GLN A 26 9.73 -5.37 16.07
N GLN A 27 10.83 -4.93 16.66
CA GLN A 27 10.82 -4.01 17.78
C GLN A 27 10.09 -2.72 17.36
N PHE A 28 9.00 -2.39 18.02
CA PHE A 28 8.25 -1.16 17.77
C PHE A 28 8.98 0.00 18.43
N ASN A 29 9.58 0.90 17.63
CA ASN A 29 10.28 2.08 18.08
C ASN A 29 9.45 3.34 17.73
N PRO A 30 8.50 3.76 18.58
CA PRO A 30 7.69 4.94 18.32
C PRO A 30 8.50 6.22 18.55
N THR A 31 8.27 7.23 17.71
CA THR A 31 8.83 8.59 17.87
C THR A 31 7.90 9.64 17.30
N ASP A 32 7.90 10.83 17.90
CA ASP A 32 7.18 12.01 17.41
C ASP A 32 8.11 13.05 16.73
N ASP A 33 9.38 12.71 16.51
CA ASP A 33 10.36 13.57 15.85
C ASP A 33 10.11 13.66 14.34
N SER A 34 9.60 14.81 13.89
CA SER A 34 9.36 15.11 12.48
C SER A 34 10.53 15.79 11.75
N SER A 35 11.69 15.95 12.41
CA SER A 35 12.83 16.75 11.89
C SER A 35 13.40 16.27 10.55
N GLN A 36 13.17 15.00 10.21
CA GLN A 36 13.61 14.40 8.95
C GLN A 36 12.52 14.39 7.87
N PHE A 37 11.38 15.02 8.13
CA PHE A 37 10.28 15.10 7.19
C PHE A 37 10.19 16.47 6.53
N VAL A 38 9.49 16.51 5.40
CA VAL A 38 9.10 17.73 4.69
C VAL A 38 7.63 17.65 4.31
N THR A 39 6.99 18.80 4.17
CA THR A 39 5.70 18.91 3.50
C THR A 39 5.92 18.60 2.03
N LEU A 40 5.16 17.62 1.50
CA LEU A 40 5.39 17.08 0.16
C LEU A 40 5.33 18.16 -0.92
N THR A 41 4.40 19.11 -0.84
CA THR A 41 4.25 20.19 -1.80
C THR A 41 5.40 21.20 -1.78
N ASP A 42 6.20 21.27 -0.69
CA ASP A 42 7.41 22.11 -0.68
C ASP A 42 8.54 21.47 -1.50
N ALA A 43 8.61 20.14 -1.53
CA ALA A 43 9.60 19.39 -2.28
C ALA A 43 9.16 19.08 -3.72
N VAL A 44 7.86 18.79 -3.90
CA VAL A 44 7.23 18.40 -5.18
C VAL A 44 6.03 19.31 -5.45
N PRO A 45 6.24 20.57 -5.84
CA PRO A 45 5.18 21.58 -5.96
C PRO A 45 4.15 21.29 -7.03
N ASP A 46 4.50 20.44 -8.02
CA ASP A 46 3.61 20.02 -9.08
C ASP A 46 2.66 18.87 -8.66
N ALA A 47 2.84 18.28 -7.49
CA ALA A 47 1.97 17.21 -7.01
C ALA A 47 0.58 17.74 -6.68
N ILE A 48 -0.44 16.97 -7.08
CA ILE A 48 -1.84 17.22 -6.74
C ILE A 48 -2.15 16.40 -5.48
N LEU A 49 -2.71 17.03 -4.47
CA LEU A 49 -3.10 16.32 -3.24
C LEU A 49 -4.62 16.04 -3.23
N GLU A 50 -4.97 14.78 -3.06
CA GLU A 50 -6.33 14.32 -2.74
C GLU A 50 -6.25 13.39 -1.55
N ILE A 51 -5.90 13.94 -0.38
CA ILE A 51 -5.63 13.16 0.82
C ILE A 51 -6.91 12.50 1.33
N ARG A 52 -7.08 11.23 1.00
CA ARG A 52 -8.31 10.46 1.21
C ARG A 52 -8.67 10.33 2.68
N TYR A 53 -7.67 10.20 3.54
CA TYR A 53 -7.86 10.01 4.97
C TYR A 53 -8.12 11.30 5.75
N PHE A 54 -7.90 12.46 5.13
CA PHE A 54 -8.40 13.74 5.67
C PHE A 54 -9.90 13.93 5.40
N GLY A 55 -10.41 13.38 4.31
CA GLY A 55 -11.83 13.39 3.94
C GLY A 55 -12.60 12.21 4.51
N THR A 56 -13.85 12.07 4.05
CA THR A 56 -14.75 10.97 4.41
C THR A 56 -14.88 9.92 3.30
N TYR A 57 -14.34 10.18 2.09
CA TYR A 57 -14.37 9.24 0.98
C TYR A 57 -13.15 8.29 1.06
N ASN A 58 -13.21 7.39 2.03
CA ASN A 58 -12.28 6.31 2.27
C ASN A 58 -13.05 5.08 2.78
N PHE A 59 -12.41 3.95 2.97
CA PHE A 59 -13.08 2.71 3.35
C PHE A 59 -13.71 2.71 4.76
N VAL A 60 -13.33 3.66 5.63
CA VAL A 60 -13.93 3.85 6.96
C VAL A 60 -15.20 4.72 6.88
N GLY A 61 -15.23 5.71 5.98
CA GLY A 61 -16.34 6.66 5.84
C GLY A 61 -16.29 7.86 6.78
N ASP A 62 -15.16 8.05 7.47
CA ASP A 62 -14.90 9.18 8.36
C ASP A 62 -13.48 9.72 8.14
N ARG A 63 -13.21 10.95 8.62
CA ARG A 63 -11.85 11.45 8.67
C ARG A 63 -11.02 10.62 9.65
N ILE A 64 -9.87 10.17 9.19
CA ILE A 64 -9.01 9.28 9.96
C ILE A 64 -8.24 10.06 11.04
N ASP A 65 -8.12 9.45 12.22
CA ASP A 65 -7.38 10.01 13.34
C ASP A 65 -5.94 10.35 12.95
N GLY A 66 -5.49 11.53 13.37
CA GLY A 66 -4.13 11.99 13.09
C GLY A 66 -3.96 12.80 11.81
N TYR A 67 -4.94 12.84 10.91
CA TYR A 67 -4.97 13.76 9.76
C TYR A 67 -5.61 15.07 10.15
N LEU A 68 -4.81 16.09 10.43
CA LEU A 68 -5.28 17.42 10.89
C LEU A 68 -5.46 18.39 9.72
N GLU A 69 -4.72 18.21 8.62
CA GLU A 69 -4.76 19.04 7.43
C GLU A 69 -4.75 18.18 6.16
N PRO A 70 -5.28 18.66 5.01
CA PRO A 70 -5.26 17.95 3.73
C PRO A 70 -3.89 18.07 3.06
N THR A 71 -2.85 17.62 3.75
CA THR A 71 -1.46 17.68 3.31
C THR A 71 -0.80 16.31 3.36
N ALA A 72 0.33 16.16 2.72
CA ALA A 72 1.14 14.95 2.72
C ALA A 72 2.55 15.26 3.23
N LEU A 73 3.13 14.33 3.97
CA LEU A 73 4.49 14.42 4.50
C LEU A 73 5.28 13.20 4.03
N LEU A 74 6.57 13.41 3.75
CA LEU A 74 7.52 12.34 3.47
C LEU A 74 8.84 12.62 4.17
N THR A 75 9.65 11.58 4.38
CA THR A 75 11.06 11.79 4.69
C THR A 75 11.74 12.56 3.57
N LYS A 76 12.73 13.40 3.89
CA LYS A 76 13.46 14.23 2.92
C LYS A 76 13.98 13.40 1.75
N ILE A 77 14.59 12.23 2.04
CA ILE A 77 15.15 11.34 1.02
C ILE A 77 14.05 10.78 0.10
N ALA A 78 12.90 10.39 0.65
CA ALA A 78 11.79 9.92 -0.17
C ALA A 78 11.18 11.05 -1.02
N ALA A 79 11.11 12.25 -0.47
CA ALA A 79 10.63 13.43 -1.21
C ALA A 79 11.57 13.81 -2.36
N ASP A 80 12.90 13.74 -2.18
CA ASP A 80 13.88 13.97 -3.24
C ASP A 80 13.73 12.94 -4.37
N SER A 81 13.59 11.66 -4.05
CA SER A 81 13.31 10.61 -5.04
C SER A 81 11.98 10.83 -5.75
N LEU A 82 10.94 11.24 -5.03
CA LEU A 82 9.62 11.52 -5.60
C LEU A 82 9.65 12.75 -6.53
N LYS A 83 10.48 13.75 -6.22
CA LYS A 83 10.71 14.89 -7.12
C LYS A 83 11.24 14.43 -8.48
N ALA A 84 12.18 13.49 -8.48
CA ALA A 84 12.71 12.92 -9.73
C ALA A 84 11.64 12.12 -10.50
N VAL A 85 10.76 11.39 -9.78
CA VAL A 85 9.58 10.76 -10.42
C VAL A 85 8.66 11.81 -11.03
N SER A 86 8.39 12.91 -10.31
CA SER A 86 7.54 14.00 -10.80
C SER A 86 8.09 14.61 -12.08
N ASP A 87 9.40 14.90 -12.13
CA ASP A 87 10.04 15.46 -13.32
C ASP A 87 9.94 14.51 -14.53
N ASP A 88 10.13 13.21 -14.28
CA ASP A 88 10.03 12.16 -15.31
C ASP A 88 8.62 12.08 -15.90
N VAL A 89 7.58 12.05 -15.06
CA VAL A 89 6.19 11.94 -15.56
C VAL A 89 5.69 13.25 -16.17
N ILE A 90 6.16 14.42 -15.71
CA ILE A 90 5.85 15.73 -16.32
C ILE A 90 6.37 15.78 -17.75
N ALA A 91 7.57 15.27 -17.99
CA ALA A 91 8.13 15.18 -19.35
C ALA A 91 7.28 14.30 -20.29
N GLN A 92 6.45 13.42 -19.73
CA GLN A 92 5.52 12.55 -20.44
C GLN A 92 4.09 13.13 -20.53
N GLY A 93 3.82 14.29 -19.93
CA GLY A 93 2.52 14.97 -19.94
C GLY A 93 1.62 14.63 -18.74
N TYR A 94 2.19 14.06 -17.68
CA TYR A 94 1.45 13.69 -16.48
C TYR A 94 1.92 14.47 -15.24
N ARG A 95 1.08 14.54 -14.23
CA ARG A 95 1.43 14.96 -12.87
C ARG A 95 1.15 13.84 -11.89
N LEU A 96 1.86 13.83 -10.79
CA LEU A 96 1.55 12.93 -9.67
C LEU A 96 0.32 13.43 -8.92
N LYS A 97 -0.59 12.52 -8.58
CA LYS A 97 -1.73 12.77 -7.70
C LYS A 97 -1.63 11.83 -6.50
N ILE A 98 -1.56 12.41 -5.30
CA ILE A 98 -1.25 11.72 -4.05
C ILE A 98 -2.53 11.49 -3.26
N TYR A 99 -2.78 10.25 -2.86
CA TYR A 99 -3.89 9.84 -2.01
C TYR A 99 -3.50 9.74 -0.54
N ASP A 100 -2.30 9.24 -0.26
CA ASP A 100 -1.70 9.15 1.06
C ASP A 100 -0.17 9.14 0.97
N ALA A 101 0.49 9.50 2.08
CA ALA A 101 1.94 9.41 2.20
C ALA A 101 2.31 8.97 3.63
N TYR A 102 3.02 9.77 4.43
CA TYR A 102 3.19 9.44 5.84
C TYR A 102 1.83 9.31 6.54
N ARG A 103 1.63 8.19 7.24
CA ARG A 103 0.43 7.85 8.01
C ARG A 103 0.84 7.63 9.47
N PRO A 104 0.39 8.45 10.43
CA PRO A 104 0.77 8.26 11.83
C PRO A 104 0.19 6.97 12.41
N GLN A 105 0.85 6.39 13.40
CA GLN A 105 0.36 5.16 14.06
C GLN A 105 -1.09 5.30 14.54
N LYS A 106 -1.49 6.48 15.01
CA LYS A 106 -2.87 6.76 15.43
C LYS A 106 -3.91 6.49 14.33
N ALA A 107 -3.54 6.72 13.06
CA ALA A 107 -4.40 6.42 11.91
C ALA A 107 -4.49 4.90 11.69
N VAL A 108 -3.40 4.18 11.81
CA VAL A 108 -3.37 2.71 11.74
C VAL A 108 -4.23 2.11 12.84
N ASP A 109 -4.13 2.62 14.06
CA ASP A 109 -4.95 2.19 15.20
C ASP A 109 -6.44 2.48 14.95
N HIS A 110 -6.78 3.55 14.22
CA HIS A 110 -8.17 3.83 13.80
C HIS A 110 -8.68 2.76 12.82
N PHE A 111 -7.87 2.36 11.84
CA PHE A 111 -8.24 1.28 10.91
C PHE A 111 -8.46 -0.04 11.62
N VAL A 112 -7.61 -0.37 12.61
CA VAL A 112 -7.78 -1.59 13.43
C VAL A 112 -9.12 -1.55 14.17
N ARG A 113 -9.43 -0.46 14.90
CA ARG A 113 -10.70 -0.32 15.62
C ARG A 113 -11.91 -0.39 14.69
N TRP A 114 -11.82 0.25 13.49
CA TRP A 114 -12.87 0.17 12.49
C TRP A 114 -13.04 -1.27 11.98
N ALA A 115 -11.97 -2.00 11.74
CA ALA A 115 -12.05 -3.38 11.26
C ALA A 115 -12.64 -4.33 12.30
N GLU A 116 -12.42 -4.09 13.60
CA GLU A 116 -13.02 -4.84 14.71
C GLU A 116 -14.52 -4.57 14.85
N ASP A 117 -15.02 -3.40 14.46
CA ASP A 117 -16.47 -3.11 14.41
C ASP A 117 -17.08 -3.70 13.12
N VAL A 118 -17.38 -4.97 13.15
CA VAL A 118 -17.97 -5.71 12.00
C VAL A 118 -19.35 -5.18 11.57
N ALA A 119 -20.03 -4.39 12.40
CA ALA A 119 -21.33 -3.81 12.08
C ALA A 119 -21.23 -2.53 11.23
N ASP A 120 -20.09 -1.84 11.25
CA ASP A 120 -19.88 -0.66 10.41
C ASP A 120 -19.50 -1.05 8.98
N ILE A 121 -20.50 -1.17 8.12
CA ILE A 121 -20.36 -1.54 6.71
C ILE A 121 -20.73 -0.41 5.75
N ARG A 122 -20.75 0.84 6.22
CA ARG A 122 -21.19 2.03 5.45
C ARG A 122 -20.51 2.18 4.10
N MET A 123 -19.25 1.81 3.99
CA MET A 123 -18.45 1.99 2.78
C MET A 123 -18.20 0.68 2.02
N ARG A 124 -18.88 -0.42 2.43
CA ARG A 124 -18.69 -1.74 1.83
C ARG A 124 -18.86 -1.75 0.32
N ASP A 125 -19.97 -1.19 -0.18
CA ASP A 125 -20.31 -1.22 -1.60
C ASP A 125 -19.29 -0.47 -2.47
N TYR A 126 -18.53 0.45 -1.87
CA TYR A 126 -17.55 1.28 -2.57
C TYR A 126 -16.14 0.71 -2.54
N PHE A 127 -15.75 -0.03 -1.49
CA PHE A 127 -14.36 -0.44 -1.30
C PHE A 127 -14.16 -1.95 -1.13
N TYR A 128 -15.16 -2.70 -0.61
CA TYR A 128 -15.01 -4.13 -0.32
C TYR A 128 -16.31 -4.92 -0.47
N PRO A 129 -17.04 -4.78 -1.62
CA PRO A 129 -18.38 -5.38 -1.77
C PRO A 129 -18.36 -6.91 -1.71
N ASP A 130 -17.23 -7.53 -2.08
CA ASP A 130 -17.09 -8.98 -2.17
C ASP A 130 -16.48 -9.60 -0.91
N LEU A 131 -16.13 -8.77 0.09
CA LEU A 131 -15.49 -9.24 1.32
C LEU A 131 -16.40 -9.05 2.54
N ASP A 132 -16.30 -10.00 3.47
CA ASP A 132 -16.76 -9.79 4.83
C ASP A 132 -15.66 -9.11 5.64
N LYS A 133 -16.04 -8.17 6.51
CA LYS A 133 -15.09 -7.41 7.31
C LYS A 133 -14.26 -8.29 8.27
N SER A 134 -14.81 -9.44 8.68
CA SER A 134 -14.13 -10.41 9.54
C SER A 134 -12.86 -11.02 8.93
N VAL A 135 -12.69 -10.98 7.59
CA VAL A 135 -11.51 -11.55 6.94
C VAL A 135 -10.40 -10.53 6.64
N LEU A 136 -10.61 -9.25 6.94
CA LEU A 136 -9.68 -8.17 6.53
C LEU A 136 -8.29 -8.29 7.18
N PHE A 137 -8.21 -8.80 8.42
CA PHE A 137 -6.93 -9.07 9.09
C PHE A 137 -6.23 -10.30 8.51
N ASP A 138 -6.99 -11.39 8.30
CA ASP A 138 -6.45 -12.65 7.80
C ASP A 138 -5.93 -12.53 6.37
N GLN A 139 -6.53 -11.64 5.58
CA GLN A 139 -6.13 -11.35 4.21
C GLN A 139 -5.19 -10.15 4.09
N GLU A 140 -4.68 -9.64 5.21
CA GLU A 140 -3.70 -8.56 5.30
C GLU A 140 -4.12 -7.22 4.67
N TYR A 141 -5.44 -7.00 4.46
CA TYR A 141 -5.95 -5.68 4.06
C TYR A 141 -5.81 -4.66 5.19
N ILE A 142 -5.94 -5.09 6.44
CA ILE A 142 -5.72 -4.27 7.64
C ILE A 142 -4.64 -4.91 8.50
N CYS A 143 -3.63 -4.13 8.85
CA CYS A 143 -2.51 -4.55 9.68
C CYS A 143 -2.27 -3.55 10.81
N ALA A 144 -1.78 -4.04 11.95
CA ALA A 144 -1.43 -3.19 13.11
C ALA A 144 -0.15 -2.36 12.91
N LYS A 145 0.59 -2.62 11.84
CA LYS A 145 1.81 -1.89 11.44
C LYS A 145 1.72 -1.55 9.95
N SER A 146 2.15 -0.35 9.58
CA SER A 146 2.12 0.12 8.20
C SER A 146 3.47 0.65 7.74
N GLY A 147 3.83 0.40 6.48
CA GLY A 147 4.97 1.01 5.81
C GLY A 147 4.89 2.53 5.80
N HIS A 148 3.69 3.08 5.63
CA HIS A 148 3.45 4.52 5.65
C HIS A 148 3.89 5.20 6.95
N THR A 149 3.79 4.50 8.09
CA THR A 149 4.17 5.04 9.39
C THR A 149 5.69 5.26 9.52
N ARG A 150 6.50 4.68 8.62
CA ARG A 150 7.94 4.89 8.53
C ARG A 150 8.34 6.10 7.66
N GLY A 151 7.36 6.72 6.99
CA GLY A 151 7.51 7.99 6.29
C GLY A 151 8.14 7.96 4.90
N SER A 152 8.35 6.77 4.32
CA SER A 152 8.94 6.62 2.98
C SER A 152 8.05 5.78 2.04
N THR A 153 6.78 5.63 2.39
CA THR A 153 5.75 4.95 1.61
C THR A 153 4.67 5.95 1.22
N LEU A 154 4.13 5.80 0.01
CA LEU A 154 3.05 6.66 -0.48
C LEU A 154 2.13 5.90 -1.43
N ASP A 155 0.90 6.38 -1.52
CA ASP A 155 -0.15 5.92 -2.41
C ASP A 155 -0.48 7.03 -3.41
N LEU A 156 -0.40 6.71 -4.72
CA LEU A 156 -0.52 7.73 -5.75
C LEU A 156 -1.03 7.18 -7.08
N THR A 157 -1.44 8.11 -7.93
CA THR A 157 -1.80 7.87 -9.32
C THR A 157 -1.24 8.95 -10.24
N LEU A 158 -1.57 8.88 -11.53
CA LEU A 158 -1.21 9.87 -12.53
C LEU A 158 -2.43 10.73 -12.91
N PHE A 159 -2.16 12.01 -13.16
CA PHE A 159 -3.11 12.99 -13.66
C PHE A 159 -2.64 13.47 -15.05
N ASP A 160 -3.47 13.29 -16.06
CA ASP A 160 -3.17 13.69 -17.44
C ASP A 160 -3.37 15.21 -17.59
N MET A 161 -2.29 15.90 -17.93
CA MET A 161 -2.27 17.37 -18.07
C MET A 161 -3.06 17.85 -19.29
N LYS A 162 -3.29 17.00 -20.30
CA LYS A 162 -4.02 17.35 -21.51
C LYS A 162 -5.54 17.24 -21.31
N THR A 163 -5.98 16.20 -20.66
CA THR A 163 -7.40 15.95 -20.40
C THR A 163 -7.87 16.57 -19.09
N GLU A 164 -6.95 17.01 -18.24
CA GLU A 164 -7.18 17.53 -16.88
C GLU A 164 -7.95 16.53 -16.01
N LYS A 165 -7.64 15.23 -16.16
CA LYS A 165 -8.29 14.15 -15.42
C LYS A 165 -7.24 13.17 -14.89
N GLU A 166 -7.64 12.49 -13.83
CA GLU A 166 -6.93 11.31 -13.34
C GLU A 166 -6.94 10.22 -14.41
N LEU A 167 -5.82 9.51 -14.60
CA LEU A 167 -5.79 8.35 -15.47
C LEU A 167 -6.65 7.23 -14.89
N ASP A 168 -7.46 6.62 -15.75
CA ASP A 168 -8.25 5.46 -15.39
C ASP A 168 -7.35 4.24 -15.20
N MET A 169 -7.17 3.82 -13.97
CA MET A 169 -6.36 2.65 -13.57
C MET A 169 -7.19 1.35 -13.51
N GLY A 170 -8.49 1.40 -13.84
CA GLY A 170 -9.39 0.24 -13.82
C GLY A 170 -9.83 -0.20 -12.44
N GLY A 171 -9.63 0.63 -11.42
CA GLY A 171 -10.04 0.39 -10.05
C GLY A 171 -9.76 1.61 -9.18
N THR A 172 -10.60 1.82 -8.16
CA THR A 172 -10.40 2.93 -7.22
C THR A 172 -9.28 2.62 -6.24
N PHE A 173 -8.67 3.67 -5.71
CA PHE A 173 -7.79 3.60 -4.54
C PHE A 173 -8.51 2.93 -3.36
N ASP A 174 -7.81 2.12 -2.58
CA ASP A 174 -8.35 1.36 -1.44
C ASP A 174 -9.42 0.31 -1.80
N TRP A 175 -9.48 -0.14 -3.04
CA TRP A 175 -10.31 -1.28 -3.36
C TRP A 175 -9.71 -2.57 -2.80
N PHE A 176 -10.44 -3.25 -1.91
CA PHE A 176 -10.04 -4.54 -1.32
C PHE A 176 -10.47 -5.69 -2.25
N GLY A 177 -9.52 -6.14 -3.06
CA GLY A 177 -9.76 -7.22 -4.01
C GLY A 177 -8.58 -7.42 -4.96
N PRO A 178 -8.55 -8.55 -5.65
CA PRO A 178 -7.46 -8.89 -6.57
C PRO A 178 -7.35 -7.92 -7.74
N GLU A 179 -8.40 -7.15 -8.05
CA GLU A 179 -8.41 -6.09 -9.06
C GLU A 179 -7.40 -4.98 -8.75
N SER A 180 -7.02 -4.82 -7.48
CA SER A 180 -5.99 -3.86 -7.03
C SER A 180 -4.57 -4.35 -7.24
N HIS A 181 -4.37 -5.65 -7.45
CA HIS A 181 -3.04 -6.22 -7.61
C HIS A 181 -2.38 -5.71 -8.91
N PRO A 182 -1.08 -5.36 -8.88
CA PRO A 182 -0.35 -4.95 -10.08
C PRO A 182 -0.34 -6.00 -11.20
N ASP A 183 -0.45 -7.28 -10.85
CA ASP A 183 -0.46 -8.41 -11.79
C ASP A 183 -1.88 -8.81 -12.24
N PHE A 184 -2.89 -8.02 -11.90
CA PHE A 184 -4.25 -8.28 -12.34
C PHE A 184 -4.39 -8.01 -13.84
N CYS A 185 -4.85 -9.03 -14.59
CA CYS A 185 -4.97 -9.04 -16.05
C CYS A 185 -3.66 -8.88 -16.82
N GLY A 186 -2.48 -9.01 -16.20
CA GLY A 186 -1.23 -8.88 -16.92
C GLY A 186 0.01 -9.25 -16.10
N ASN A 187 1.17 -9.11 -16.73
CA ASN A 187 2.46 -9.32 -16.09
C ASN A 187 3.15 -7.97 -15.83
N PRO A 188 3.26 -7.52 -14.57
CA PRO A 188 3.83 -6.20 -14.26
C PRO A 188 5.36 -6.14 -14.41
N VAL A 189 6.04 -7.28 -14.64
CA VAL A 189 7.49 -7.32 -14.90
C VAL A 189 7.78 -7.10 -16.38
N THR A 190 7.02 -7.78 -17.26
CA THR A 190 7.18 -7.64 -18.71
C THR A 190 6.34 -6.53 -19.32
N GLY A 191 5.32 -6.04 -18.61
CA GLY A 191 4.35 -5.07 -19.11
C GLY A 191 3.32 -5.69 -20.08
N GLU A 192 3.24 -7.02 -20.17
CA GLU A 192 2.35 -7.72 -21.06
C GLU A 192 0.93 -7.83 -20.47
N TYR A 193 -0.06 -7.32 -21.19
CA TYR A 193 -1.46 -7.51 -20.87
C TYR A 193 -1.93 -8.89 -21.37
N THR A 194 -2.51 -9.69 -20.47
CA THR A 194 -3.01 -11.04 -20.78
C THR A 194 -4.55 -11.10 -20.82
N GLY A 195 -5.22 -10.16 -20.17
CA GLY A 195 -6.66 -10.18 -19.97
C GLY A 195 -7.15 -11.28 -19.02
N ASP A 196 -6.25 -11.97 -18.33
CA ASP A 196 -6.59 -13.01 -17.36
C ASP A 196 -7.16 -12.40 -16.09
N ASN A 197 -8.45 -12.60 -15.88
CA ASN A 197 -9.19 -12.17 -14.71
C ASN A 197 -9.62 -13.31 -13.79
N SER A 198 -8.98 -14.47 -13.90
CA SER A 198 -9.32 -15.67 -13.12
C SER A 198 -9.24 -15.47 -11.61
N LYS A 199 -8.47 -14.46 -11.16
CA LYS A 199 -8.35 -14.06 -9.75
C LYS A 199 -9.58 -13.29 -9.22
N SER A 200 -10.42 -12.70 -10.09
CA SER A 200 -11.59 -11.93 -9.66
C SER A 200 -12.79 -12.83 -9.38
N PRO A 201 -13.28 -12.91 -8.13
CA PRO A 201 -14.47 -13.70 -7.80
C PRO A 201 -15.72 -13.20 -8.52
N ALA A 202 -15.81 -11.89 -8.76
CA ALA A 202 -16.93 -11.26 -9.45
C ALA A 202 -16.76 -11.20 -10.99
N GLY A 203 -15.68 -11.78 -11.53
CA GLY A 203 -15.40 -11.78 -12.96
C GLY A 203 -15.07 -10.41 -13.55
N ARG A 204 -14.68 -9.43 -12.71
CA ARG A 204 -14.26 -8.10 -13.15
C ARG A 204 -13.00 -8.19 -14.01
N LYS A 205 -12.83 -7.20 -14.88
CA LYS A 205 -11.64 -7.04 -15.72
C LYS A 205 -11.20 -5.60 -15.75
N ILE A 206 -9.92 -5.40 -16.00
CA ILE A 206 -9.42 -4.10 -16.48
C ILE A 206 -9.10 -4.22 -17.97
N THR A 207 -9.13 -3.10 -18.67
CA THR A 207 -8.73 -3.03 -20.09
C THR A 207 -7.20 -3.03 -20.22
N GLU A 208 -6.72 -3.29 -21.44
CA GLU A 208 -5.29 -3.14 -21.73
C GLU A 208 -4.79 -1.72 -21.47
N GLU A 209 -5.56 -0.70 -21.83
CA GLU A 209 -5.24 0.71 -21.58
C GLU A 209 -5.07 0.99 -20.07
N GLN A 210 -6.02 0.53 -19.24
CA GLN A 210 -5.94 0.66 -17.78
C GLN A 210 -4.73 -0.07 -17.19
N PHE A 211 -4.40 -1.25 -17.70
CA PHE A 211 -3.19 -1.95 -17.31
C PHE A 211 -1.93 -1.16 -17.70
N GLN A 212 -1.86 -0.60 -18.92
CA GLN A 212 -0.73 0.21 -19.37
C GLN A 212 -0.59 1.50 -18.56
N HIS A 213 -1.68 2.13 -18.12
CA HIS A 213 -1.64 3.28 -17.20
C HIS A 213 -0.93 2.91 -15.88
N ARG A 214 -1.26 1.75 -15.30
CA ARG A 214 -0.55 1.23 -14.11
C ARG A 214 0.93 1.00 -14.39
N MET A 215 1.29 0.53 -15.60
CA MET A 215 2.70 0.28 -15.97
C MET A 215 3.49 1.58 -16.14
N ILE A 216 2.88 2.64 -16.67
CA ILE A 216 3.53 3.97 -16.74
C ILE A 216 3.93 4.44 -15.33
N LEU A 217 2.98 4.44 -14.39
CA LEU A 217 3.24 4.80 -12.99
C LEU A 217 4.33 3.91 -12.39
N ARG A 218 4.13 2.59 -12.48
CA ARG A 218 5.06 1.60 -11.92
C ARG A 218 6.48 1.78 -12.41
N GLN A 219 6.67 1.98 -13.70
CA GLN A 219 7.99 2.13 -14.30
C GLN A 219 8.66 3.43 -13.86
N ALA A 220 7.91 4.54 -13.78
CA ALA A 220 8.43 5.79 -13.26
C ALA A 220 8.91 5.64 -11.80
N MET A 221 8.12 5.02 -10.94
CA MET A 221 8.48 4.78 -9.56
C MET A 221 9.72 3.87 -9.41
N LEU A 222 9.79 2.78 -10.17
CA LEU A 222 10.94 1.86 -10.17
C LEU A 222 12.24 2.56 -10.60
N ARG A 223 12.21 3.39 -11.65
CA ARG A 223 13.40 4.12 -12.13
C ARG A 223 14.02 5.03 -11.08
N HIS A 224 13.22 5.49 -10.12
CA HIS A 224 13.64 6.43 -9.09
C HIS A 224 13.71 5.81 -7.69
N GLY A 225 13.91 4.48 -7.62
CA GLY A 225 14.25 3.77 -6.40
C GLY A 225 13.08 3.44 -5.47
N PHE A 226 11.85 3.48 -5.97
CA PHE A 226 10.69 2.97 -5.22
C PHE A 226 10.38 1.54 -5.62
N LYS A 227 10.07 0.70 -4.65
CA LYS A 227 9.57 -0.66 -4.85
C LYS A 227 8.04 -0.69 -4.71
N PRO A 228 7.34 -1.42 -5.61
CA PRO A 228 5.90 -1.56 -5.56
C PRO A 228 5.47 -2.57 -4.49
N PHE A 229 4.24 -2.44 -4.02
CA PHE A 229 3.59 -3.46 -3.21
C PHE A 229 2.91 -4.51 -4.10
N ALA A 230 2.81 -5.74 -3.60
CA ALA A 230 2.35 -6.86 -4.44
C ALA A 230 0.82 -6.89 -4.66
N THR A 231 0.06 -6.26 -3.77
CA THR A 231 -1.41 -6.32 -3.76
C THR A 231 -2.10 -5.00 -4.07
N GLU A 232 -1.31 -3.90 -4.27
CA GLU A 232 -1.84 -2.56 -4.48
C GLU A 232 -1.06 -1.84 -5.58
N TRP A 233 -1.72 -1.50 -6.70
CA TRP A 233 -1.06 -0.86 -7.85
C TRP A 233 -0.60 0.57 -7.56
N TRP A 234 -1.18 1.22 -6.57
CA TRP A 234 -0.90 2.61 -6.17
C TRP A 234 0.21 2.74 -5.12
N HIS A 235 0.56 1.65 -4.41
CA HIS A 235 1.40 1.66 -3.23
C HIS A 235 2.87 1.41 -3.54
N PHE A 236 3.71 2.35 -3.11
CA PHE A 236 5.16 2.30 -3.32
C PHE A 236 5.93 2.72 -2.07
N THR A 237 7.01 2.03 -1.79
CA THR A 237 7.93 2.33 -0.69
C THR A 237 9.32 2.59 -1.25
N LEU A 238 10.03 3.61 -0.77
CA LEU A 238 11.43 3.84 -1.13
C LEU A 238 12.27 2.61 -0.75
N GLU A 239 13.07 2.07 -1.68
CA GLU A 239 13.80 0.82 -1.48
C GLU A 239 14.81 0.92 -0.32
N ASN A 240 15.54 2.04 -0.25
CA ASN A 240 16.49 2.33 0.80
C ASN A 240 15.90 3.37 1.78
N GLU A 241 14.78 3.04 2.41
CA GLU A 241 14.14 3.92 3.37
C GLU A 241 15.05 4.19 4.58
N PRO A 242 15.14 5.45 5.06
CA PRO A 242 16.07 5.82 6.13
C PRO A 242 15.67 5.28 7.51
N PHE A 243 14.40 4.91 7.70
CA PHE A 243 13.84 4.50 8.97
C PHE A 243 13.07 3.17 8.89
N PRO A 244 13.70 2.05 8.52
CA PRO A 244 13.00 0.79 8.25
C PRO A 244 12.31 0.19 9.49
N ASP A 245 12.75 0.58 10.70
CA ASP A 245 12.27 0.03 11.97
C ASP A 245 11.67 1.11 12.90
N THR A 246 11.50 2.36 12.41
CA THR A 246 10.97 3.47 13.20
C THR A 246 9.55 3.80 12.78
N TYR A 247 8.64 3.87 13.76
CA TYR A 247 7.23 4.18 13.53
C TYR A 247 6.89 5.53 14.13
N PHE A 248 6.52 6.49 13.27
CA PHE A 248 6.28 7.86 13.66
C PHE A 248 4.84 8.08 14.15
N THR A 249 4.69 8.99 15.12
CA THR A 249 3.41 9.21 15.83
C THR A 249 2.88 10.63 15.71
N PHE A 250 3.66 11.58 15.14
CA PHE A 250 3.22 12.96 14.97
C PHE A 250 2.08 13.06 13.94
N PRO A 251 1.16 14.05 14.12
CA PRO A 251 0.01 14.17 13.21
C PRO A 251 0.41 14.71 11.83
N VAL A 252 -0.40 14.38 10.82
CA VAL A 252 -0.30 14.95 9.47
C VAL A 252 -0.84 16.38 9.49
N LYS A 253 0.06 17.33 9.38
CA LYS A 253 -0.18 18.76 9.19
C LYS A 253 1.03 19.39 8.51
N GLN A 254 0.84 20.55 7.90
CA GLN A 254 1.96 21.28 7.28
C GLN A 254 3.09 21.50 8.29
N LEU A 255 4.31 21.17 7.89
CA LEU A 255 5.50 21.43 8.68
C LEU A 255 5.97 22.87 8.40
N ASN A 256 6.35 23.59 9.46
CA ASN A 256 6.97 24.90 9.28
C ASN A 256 8.30 24.70 8.54
N ALA A 257 8.50 25.42 7.45
CA ALA A 257 9.81 25.46 6.80
C ALA A 257 10.86 25.85 7.86
N VAL A 258 11.83 24.97 8.07
CA VAL A 258 12.99 25.32 8.91
C VAL A 258 13.71 26.44 8.16
N ARG A 259 13.60 27.66 8.70
CA ARG A 259 14.29 28.87 8.18
C ARG A 259 15.78 28.76 8.39
#